data_fdc72da2cc1d4ce85cb6143dc1503edc
#
_entry.id   fdc72da2cc1d4ce85cb6143dc1503edc
#
_cell.length_a   1.000
_cell.length_b   1.000
_cell.length_c   1.000
_cell.angle_alpha   90.00
_cell.angle_beta   90.00
_cell.angle_gamma   90.00
#
_symmetry.space_group_name_H-M   'P 1'
#
loop_
_entity.id
_entity.type
_entity.pdbx_description
1 polymer ?
#
loop_
_entity_poly.entity_id
_entity_poly.type
_entity_poly.pdbx_seq_one_letter_code
_entity_poly.pdbx_strand_id
1 'polypeptide(L)'
;MDWKLELIVVPVSDVDRAKAFYMDQAGFHLDVDHSAGEDFRVVQLTPPGSACSIALMRNEETPGSIKGLQLVVPDIEAAREELAGRGVDISEVFHFEEGQQRPGPDPERADFNSFLSFSDPDGTGWMVQEYRRAGAGG
;
A
#
# COMPACT_ATOMS: atom_id res chain seq x y z
N MET A 1 8.15 -27.53 7.01
CA MET A 1 8.61 -26.16 7.32
C MET A 1 7.73 -25.16 6.57
N ASP A 2 7.24 -24.14 7.28
CA ASP A 2 6.42 -23.08 6.66
C ASP A 2 7.30 -22.00 6.08
N TRP A 3 6.90 -21.50 4.92
CA TRP A 3 7.58 -20.39 4.27
C TRP A 3 6.64 -19.17 4.27
N LYS A 4 7.08 -18.05 4.86
CA LYS A 4 6.28 -16.84 4.96
C LYS A 4 6.99 -15.68 4.28
N LEU A 5 6.24 -14.89 3.55
CA LEU A 5 6.79 -13.65 2.99
C LEU A 5 6.85 -12.62 4.11
N GLU A 6 8.05 -12.28 4.56
CA GLU A 6 8.23 -11.36 5.68
C GLU A 6 8.03 -9.91 5.28
N LEU A 7 8.73 -9.49 4.25
CA LEU A 7 8.70 -8.10 3.81
C LEU A 7 9.16 -7.95 2.37
N ILE A 8 8.87 -6.78 1.83
CA ILE A 8 9.35 -6.33 0.53
C ILE A 8 10.16 -5.06 0.76
N VAL A 9 11.37 -5.00 0.22
CA VAL A 9 12.19 -3.79 0.29
C VAL A 9 11.70 -2.79 -0.73
N VAL A 10 11.40 -1.57 -0.28
CA VAL A 10 10.93 -0.48 -1.13
C VAL A 10 12.01 0.59 -1.20
N PRO A 11 12.63 0.79 -2.37
CA PRO A 11 13.65 1.82 -2.53
C PRO A 11 13.03 3.21 -2.53
N VAL A 12 13.60 4.12 -1.76
CA VAL A 12 13.11 5.49 -1.62
C VAL A 12 14.25 6.48 -1.73
N SER A 13 13.95 7.72 -2.13
CA SER A 13 14.94 8.77 -2.21
C SER A 13 15.17 9.44 -0.86
N ASP A 14 14.14 9.52 -0.03
CA ASP A 14 14.17 10.18 1.27
C ASP A 14 13.39 9.33 2.27
N VAL A 15 14.11 8.67 3.18
CA VAL A 15 13.50 7.74 4.15
C VAL A 15 12.54 8.47 5.09
N ASP A 16 12.89 9.67 5.55
CA ASP A 16 12.01 10.42 6.46
C ASP A 16 10.71 10.81 5.79
N ARG A 17 10.77 11.27 4.55
CA ARG A 17 9.57 11.63 3.78
C ARG A 17 8.68 10.41 3.53
N ALA A 18 9.29 9.31 3.15
CA ALA A 18 8.55 8.07 2.90
C ALA A 18 7.93 7.53 4.19
N LYS A 19 8.69 7.54 5.29
CA LYS A 19 8.19 7.12 6.60
C LYS A 19 6.96 7.93 7.01
N ALA A 20 7.02 9.25 6.87
CA ALA A 20 5.89 10.12 7.20
C ALA A 20 4.67 9.79 6.35
N PHE A 21 4.86 9.57 5.05
CA PHE A 21 3.75 9.19 4.16
C PHE A 21 3.10 7.89 4.60
N TYR A 22 3.89 6.84 4.83
CA TYR A 22 3.31 5.53 5.16
C TYR A 22 2.66 5.51 6.55
N MET A 23 3.20 6.26 7.53
CA MET A 23 2.60 6.35 8.85
C MET A 23 1.37 7.24 8.89
N ASP A 24 1.51 8.47 8.38
CA ASP A 24 0.50 9.51 8.60
C ASP A 24 -0.60 9.51 7.55
N GLN A 25 -0.27 9.14 6.32
CA GLN A 25 -1.22 9.15 5.21
C GLN A 25 -1.74 7.76 4.87
N ALA A 26 -0.86 6.78 4.67
CA ALA A 26 -1.29 5.42 4.40
C ALA A 26 -1.79 4.69 5.64
N GLY A 27 -1.37 5.11 6.84
CA GLY A 27 -1.86 4.54 8.09
C GLY A 27 -1.19 3.24 8.48
N PHE A 28 0.03 2.99 7.98
CA PHE A 28 0.78 1.79 8.34
C PHE A 28 1.40 1.90 9.72
N HIS A 29 1.53 0.76 10.40
CA HIS A 29 2.15 0.69 11.71
C HIS A 29 3.67 0.63 11.58
N LEU A 30 4.37 1.46 12.36
CA LEU A 30 5.83 1.44 12.41
C LEU A 30 6.31 0.31 13.31
N ASP A 31 7.08 -0.62 12.76
CA ASP A 31 7.64 -1.74 13.51
C ASP A 31 9.09 -1.51 13.93
N VAL A 32 9.91 -1.02 13.00
CA VAL A 32 11.34 -0.84 13.20
C VAL A 32 11.80 0.44 12.51
N ASP A 33 12.61 1.23 13.20
CA ASP A 33 13.38 2.31 12.60
C ASP A 33 14.78 2.18 13.14
N HIS A 34 15.68 1.60 12.33
CA HIS A 34 17.03 1.26 12.76
C HIS A 34 18.06 1.91 11.87
N SER A 35 19.05 2.54 12.50
CA SER A 35 20.20 3.12 11.80
C SER A 35 21.48 2.48 12.31
N ALA A 36 22.43 2.24 11.40
CA ALA A 36 23.76 1.76 11.73
C ALA A 36 24.78 2.56 10.92
N GLY A 37 25.44 3.50 11.57
CA GLY A 37 26.33 4.45 10.89
C GLY A 37 25.52 5.51 10.15
N GLU A 38 26.21 6.26 9.29
CA GLU A 38 25.58 7.36 8.55
C GLU A 38 24.83 6.91 7.30
N ASP A 39 25.23 5.76 6.75
CA ASP A 39 24.76 5.34 5.43
C ASP A 39 23.72 4.23 5.46
N PHE A 40 23.48 3.62 6.62
CA PHE A 40 22.52 2.52 6.72
C PHE A 40 21.34 2.90 7.60
N ARG A 41 20.16 2.79 7.03
CA ARG A 41 18.90 2.93 7.78
C ARG A 41 17.84 2.06 7.13
N VAL A 42 17.08 1.37 7.95
CA VAL A 42 15.92 0.60 7.52
C VAL A 42 14.72 1.00 8.37
N VAL A 43 13.60 1.27 7.70
CA VAL A 43 12.33 1.57 8.36
C VAL A 43 11.33 0.53 7.91
N GLN A 44 10.87 -0.29 8.84
CA GLN A 44 9.91 -1.35 8.54
C GLN A 44 8.53 -0.95 9.03
N LEU A 45 7.54 -1.06 8.14
CA LEU A 45 6.16 -0.73 8.44
C LEU A 45 5.25 -1.85 7.96
N THR A 46 4.13 -2.01 8.66
CA THR A 46 3.15 -3.06 8.33
C THR A 46 1.76 -2.45 8.18
N PRO A 47 1.05 -2.73 7.08
CA PRO A 47 -0.35 -2.34 6.96
C PRO A 47 -1.17 -2.96 8.08
N PRO A 48 -2.18 -2.26 8.63
CA PRO A 48 -3.02 -2.81 9.69
C PRO A 48 -3.61 -4.17 9.29
N GLY A 49 -3.45 -5.16 10.14
CA GLY A 49 -3.98 -6.51 9.90
C GLY A 49 -3.15 -7.40 8.99
N SER A 50 -2.05 -6.88 8.43
CA SER A 50 -1.18 -7.66 7.54
C SER A 50 -0.09 -8.38 8.31
N ALA A 51 0.35 -9.52 7.77
CA ALA A 51 1.53 -10.23 8.27
C ALA A 51 2.79 -9.93 7.46
N CYS A 52 2.63 -9.35 6.27
CA CYS A 52 3.75 -8.96 5.41
C CYS A 52 3.99 -7.46 5.53
N SER A 53 5.25 -7.06 5.59
CA SER A 53 5.67 -5.68 5.81
C SER A 53 6.34 -5.09 4.58
N ILE A 54 6.61 -3.79 4.62
CA ILE A 54 7.56 -3.15 3.72
C ILE A 54 8.75 -2.63 4.54
N ALA A 55 9.90 -2.58 3.90
CA ALA A 55 11.10 -1.99 4.50
C ALA A 55 11.61 -0.88 3.58
N LEU A 56 11.58 0.35 4.09
CA LEU A 56 12.06 1.51 3.34
C LEU A 56 13.57 1.59 3.45
N MET A 57 14.24 1.63 2.31
CA MET A 57 15.70 1.78 2.27
C MET A 57 16.06 2.79 1.19
N ARG A 58 17.00 3.67 1.54
CA ARG A 58 17.45 4.68 0.59
C ARG A 58 18.19 4.04 -0.58
N ASN A 59 17.76 4.40 -1.79
CA ASN A 59 18.44 4.00 -3.01
C ASN A 59 18.22 5.09 -4.04
N GLU A 60 19.27 5.85 -4.35
CA GLU A 60 19.17 6.99 -5.26
C GLU A 60 19.04 6.60 -6.72
N GLU A 61 19.34 5.34 -7.05
CA GLU A 61 19.26 4.87 -8.43
C GLU A 61 17.86 4.43 -8.86
N THR A 62 17.10 3.85 -7.92
CA THR A 62 15.82 3.23 -8.26
C THR A 62 14.65 3.62 -7.35
N PRO A 63 14.57 4.87 -6.81
CA PRO A 63 13.42 5.22 -6.00
C PRO A 63 12.14 5.17 -6.84
N GLY A 64 11.06 4.65 -6.25
CA GLY A 64 9.77 4.54 -6.95
C GLY A 64 9.72 3.49 -8.04
N SER A 65 10.71 2.62 -8.16
CA SER A 65 10.75 1.61 -9.22
C SER A 65 9.78 0.46 -9.02
N ILE A 66 9.33 0.24 -7.78
CA ILE A 66 8.41 -0.86 -7.50
C ILE A 66 6.98 -0.45 -7.84
N LYS A 67 6.34 -1.28 -8.67
CA LYS A 67 4.95 -1.10 -9.06
C LYS A 67 4.20 -2.40 -8.73
N GLY A 68 2.89 -2.29 -8.58
CA GLY A 68 2.08 -3.49 -8.40
C GLY A 68 2.01 -4.03 -6.98
N LEU A 69 2.41 -3.25 -5.99
CA LEU A 69 2.11 -3.60 -4.61
C LEU A 69 0.60 -3.52 -4.41
N GLN A 70 0.02 -4.52 -3.74
CA GLN A 70 -1.42 -4.58 -3.60
C GLN A 70 -1.83 -4.75 -2.14
N LEU A 71 -2.85 -4.01 -1.76
CA LEU A 71 -3.55 -4.14 -0.50
C LEU A 71 -4.94 -4.71 -0.77
N VAL A 72 -5.48 -5.44 0.17
CA VAL A 72 -6.85 -5.93 0.10
C VAL A 72 -7.65 -5.41 1.29
N VAL A 73 -8.86 -4.95 1.02
CA VAL A 73 -9.74 -4.36 2.04
C VAL A 73 -11.13 -4.94 1.92
N PRO A 74 -11.92 -4.96 3.01
CA PRO A 74 -13.28 -5.47 2.92
C PRO A 74 -14.28 -4.52 2.25
N ASP A 75 -13.97 -3.22 2.18
CA ASP A 75 -14.87 -2.20 1.61
C ASP A 75 -14.04 -1.13 0.91
N ILE A 76 -14.11 -1.12 -0.42
CA ILE A 76 -13.27 -0.21 -1.23
C ILE A 76 -13.68 1.25 -1.07
N GLU A 77 -14.97 1.53 -0.86
CA GLU A 77 -15.43 2.90 -0.70
C GLU A 77 -15.00 3.48 0.64
N ALA A 78 -15.09 2.67 1.71
CA ALA A 78 -14.59 3.08 3.02
C ALA A 78 -13.07 3.29 3.01
N ALA A 79 -12.34 2.42 2.31
CA ALA A 79 -10.89 2.57 2.18
C ALA A 79 -10.54 3.88 1.47
N ARG A 80 -11.28 4.23 0.42
CA ARG A 80 -11.06 5.49 -0.28
C ARG A 80 -11.27 6.68 0.63
N GLU A 81 -12.34 6.68 1.41
CA GLU A 81 -12.63 7.75 2.36
C GLU A 81 -11.53 7.91 3.40
N GLU A 82 -11.00 6.81 3.92
CA GLU A 82 -9.89 6.85 4.87
C GLU A 82 -8.66 7.50 4.28
N LEU A 83 -8.25 7.05 3.10
CA LEU A 83 -7.04 7.57 2.45
C LEU A 83 -7.20 9.01 2.05
N ALA A 84 -8.34 9.38 1.48
CA ALA A 84 -8.63 10.77 1.11
C ALA A 84 -8.65 11.67 2.35
N GLY A 85 -9.21 11.19 3.44
CA GLY A 85 -9.28 11.95 4.70
C GLY A 85 -7.90 12.20 5.32
N ARG A 86 -6.92 11.36 5.01
CA ARG A 86 -5.53 11.56 5.45
C ARG A 86 -4.68 12.29 4.41
N GLY A 87 -5.29 12.79 3.33
CA GLY A 87 -4.58 13.61 2.35
C GLY A 87 -3.85 12.83 1.26
N VAL A 88 -4.14 11.56 1.09
CA VAL A 88 -3.54 10.77 0.01
C VAL A 88 -4.18 11.18 -1.32
N ASP A 89 -3.34 11.39 -2.33
CA ASP A 89 -3.81 11.62 -3.69
C ASP A 89 -4.14 10.26 -4.31
N ILE A 90 -5.43 9.93 -4.33
CA ILE A 90 -5.91 8.61 -4.76
C ILE A 90 -6.82 8.72 -5.98
N SER A 91 -6.86 7.63 -6.75
CA SER A 91 -7.78 7.54 -7.87
C SER A 91 -9.23 7.42 -7.42
N GLU A 92 -10.15 7.61 -8.35
CA GLU A 92 -11.53 7.20 -8.14
C GLU A 92 -11.59 5.67 -8.09
N VAL A 93 -12.64 5.13 -7.46
CA VAL A 93 -12.89 3.69 -7.49
C VAL A 93 -13.23 3.28 -8.91
N PHE A 94 -12.73 2.13 -9.34
CA PHE A 94 -13.01 1.58 -10.66
C PHE A 94 -13.14 0.06 -10.59
N HIS A 95 -13.70 -0.51 -11.65
CA HIS A 95 -13.84 -1.95 -11.80
C HIS A 95 -13.64 -2.33 -13.26
N PHE A 96 -13.65 -3.62 -13.55
CA PHE A 96 -13.55 -4.11 -14.92
C PHE A 96 -14.82 -4.85 -15.33
N GLU A 97 -15.29 -4.57 -16.56
CA GLU A 97 -16.39 -5.27 -17.19
C GLU A 97 -15.93 -5.68 -18.58
N GLU A 98 -15.97 -6.99 -18.86
CA GLU A 98 -15.55 -7.53 -20.16
C GLU A 98 -14.17 -7.04 -20.59
N GLY A 99 -13.24 -6.97 -19.62
CA GLY A 99 -11.87 -6.54 -19.88
C GLY A 99 -11.68 -5.04 -20.00
N GLN A 100 -12.71 -4.24 -19.80
CA GLN A 100 -12.62 -2.78 -19.88
C GLN A 100 -12.80 -2.15 -18.51
N GLN A 101 -12.00 -1.14 -18.24
CA GLN A 101 -12.09 -0.39 -16.99
C GLN A 101 -13.32 0.52 -17.02
N ARG A 102 -14.12 0.48 -15.96
CA ARG A 102 -15.31 1.29 -15.78
C ARG A 102 -15.25 2.06 -14.46
N PRO A 103 -15.87 3.26 -14.40
CA PRO A 103 -15.88 4.03 -13.15
C PRO A 103 -16.80 3.39 -12.10
N GLY A 104 -16.45 3.61 -10.83
CA GLY A 104 -17.21 3.14 -9.70
C GLY A 104 -16.91 1.69 -9.30
N PRO A 105 -17.45 1.26 -8.16
CA PRO A 105 -17.29 -0.13 -7.74
C PRO A 105 -18.08 -1.08 -8.64
N ASP A 106 -17.67 -2.35 -8.62
CA ASP A 106 -18.41 -3.39 -9.32
C ASP A 106 -19.88 -3.36 -8.85
N PRO A 107 -20.87 -3.22 -9.75
CA PRO A 107 -22.27 -3.21 -9.35
C PRO A 107 -22.70 -4.42 -8.53
N GLU A 108 -22.08 -5.57 -8.78
CA GLU A 108 -22.37 -6.79 -8.03
C GLU A 108 -21.44 -7.00 -6.84
N ARG A 109 -20.47 -6.11 -6.67
CA ARG A 109 -19.46 -6.19 -5.62
C ARG A 109 -18.78 -7.55 -5.57
N ALA A 110 -18.47 -8.09 -6.75
CA ALA A 110 -17.73 -9.35 -6.85
C ALA A 110 -16.35 -9.21 -6.24
N ASP A 111 -15.87 -10.29 -5.61
CA ASP A 111 -14.55 -10.29 -5.01
C ASP A 111 -13.46 -9.97 -6.04
N PHE A 112 -12.49 -9.15 -5.63
CA PHE A 112 -11.34 -8.77 -6.44
C PHE A 112 -11.68 -8.01 -7.73
N ASN A 113 -12.82 -7.30 -7.76
CA ASN A 113 -13.17 -6.50 -8.93
C ASN A 113 -13.59 -5.06 -8.61
N SER A 114 -13.19 -4.53 -7.48
CA SER A 114 -13.32 -3.10 -7.20
C SER A 114 -11.97 -2.60 -6.70
N PHE A 115 -11.47 -1.51 -7.29
CA PHE A 115 -10.08 -1.09 -7.13
C PHE A 115 -9.95 0.42 -6.91
N LEU A 116 -8.84 0.80 -6.32
CA LEU A 116 -8.31 2.16 -6.40
C LEU A 116 -6.79 2.09 -6.41
N SER A 117 -6.14 3.18 -6.79
CA SER A 117 -4.69 3.23 -6.83
C SER A 117 -4.15 4.52 -6.21
N PHE A 118 -2.94 4.44 -5.69
CA PHE A 118 -2.21 5.61 -5.20
C PHE A 118 -0.70 5.35 -5.35
N SER A 119 0.08 6.38 -5.12
CA SER A 119 1.54 6.28 -5.15
C SER A 119 2.13 6.95 -3.93
N ASP A 120 3.30 6.49 -3.51
CA ASP A 120 4.05 7.18 -2.48
C ASP A 120 4.79 8.40 -3.08
N PRO A 121 5.53 9.20 -2.27
CA PRO A 121 6.21 10.39 -2.80
C PRO A 121 7.21 10.15 -3.92
N ASP A 122 7.79 8.96 -4.01
CA ASP A 122 8.73 8.60 -5.09
C ASP A 122 8.04 7.97 -6.29
N GLY A 123 6.74 7.69 -6.22
CA GLY A 123 6.02 7.04 -7.30
C GLY A 123 5.91 5.52 -7.17
N THR A 124 6.28 4.95 -6.03
CA THR A 124 6.01 3.53 -5.75
C THR A 124 4.52 3.28 -5.91
N GLY A 125 4.15 2.34 -6.78
CA GLY A 125 2.76 2.14 -7.16
C GLY A 125 2.03 1.15 -6.27
N TRP A 126 0.87 1.56 -5.77
CA TRP A 126 0.00 0.75 -4.93
C TRP A 126 -1.37 0.62 -5.56
N MET A 127 -1.95 -0.55 -5.43
CA MET A 127 -3.35 -0.80 -5.79
C MET A 127 -4.07 -1.38 -4.58
N VAL A 128 -5.30 -0.96 -4.35
CA VAL A 128 -6.16 -1.49 -3.31
C VAL A 128 -7.32 -2.19 -4.00
N GLN A 129 -7.65 -3.40 -3.58
CA GLN A 129 -8.77 -4.15 -4.15
C GLN A 129 -9.69 -4.64 -3.06
N GLU A 130 -10.95 -4.82 -3.41
CA GLU A 130 -11.97 -5.26 -2.48
C GLU A 130 -12.09 -6.77 -2.45
N TYR A 131 -12.05 -7.31 -1.24
CA TYR A 131 -12.43 -8.69 -0.96
C TYR A 131 -13.20 -8.66 0.35
N ARG A 132 -14.50 -8.87 0.30
CA ARG A 132 -15.37 -8.65 1.46
C ARG A 132 -15.00 -9.49 2.67
N ARG A 133 -14.42 -10.65 2.47
CA ARG A 133 -13.96 -11.52 3.55
C ARG A 133 -12.63 -11.09 4.16
N ALA A 134 -11.97 -10.08 3.61
CA ALA A 134 -10.68 -9.63 4.13
C ALA A 134 -10.76 -9.18 5.59
N GLY A 135 -11.92 -8.66 6.02
CA GLY A 135 -12.15 -8.25 7.40
C GLY A 135 -12.63 -9.36 8.33
N ALA A 136 -12.95 -10.54 7.79
CA ALA A 136 -13.53 -11.66 8.55
C ALA A 136 -12.53 -12.75 8.89
N GLY A 137 -11.38 -12.76 8.25
CA GLY A 137 -10.44 -13.86 8.36
C GLY A 137 -9.49 -13.80 9.55
N GLY A 138 -9.48 -12.74 10.23
CA GLY A 138 -8.53 -12.61 11.32
C GLY A 138 -7.12 -12.93 10.87
#